data_6e9c6f4f410cbb4a09b000606fda6ee3
#
_entry.id   6e9c6f4f410cbb4a09b000606fda6ee3
#
_cell.length_a   1.000
_cell.length_b   1.000
_cell.length_c   1.000
_cell.angle_alpha   90.00
_cell.angle_beta   90.00
_cell.angle_gamma   90.00
#
_symmetry.space_group_name_H-M   'P 1'
#
loop_
_entity.id
_entity.type
_entity.pdbx_description
1 polymer ?
#
loop_
_entity_poly.entity_id
_entity_poly.type
_entity_poly.pdbx_seq_one_letter_code
_entity_poly.pdbx_strand_id
1 'polypeptide(L)'
;MIKRITDFLIDIIYKAHAYLLTLNDSYETYLSDKELHFLIIGIMGVLMLMIFYPLFKWLTKKHLEILIAWFYVFTVLIVITFAIEIAQWYSNNGVMEFRDIAAGLAGYFLMSFVFIVIVRIVELIKKSHNS
;
A
#
# COMPACT_ATOMS: atom_id res chain seq x y z
N MET A 1 -17.60 -9.38 2.83
CA MET A 1 -17.39 -7.99 2.37
C MET A 1 -15.98 -7.75 1.80
N ILE A 2 -14.95 -8.10 2.53
CA ILE A 2 -13.54 -7.95 2.06
C ILE A 2 -13.29 -8.73 0.77
N LYS A 3 -13.76 -9.97 0.68
CA LYS A 3 -13.63 -10.78 -0.53
C LYS A 3 -14.26 -10.11 -1.76
N ARG A 4 -15.44 -9.50 -1.60
CA ARG A 4 -16.13 -8.79 -2.68
C ARG A 4 -15.30 -7.59 -3.18
N ILE A 5 -14.69 -6.86 -2.25
CA ILE A 5 -13.84 -5.70 -2.60
C ILE A 5 -12.59 -6.19 -3.33
N THR A 6 -11.98 -7.27 -2.86
CA THR A 6 -10.79 -7.85 -3.47
C THR A 6 -11.09 -8.36 -4.88
N ASP A 7 -12.19 -9.11 -5.04
CA ASP A 7 -12.61 -9.63 -6.35
C ASP A 7 -12.91 -8.48 -7.31
N PHE A 8 -13.54 -7.42 -6.83
CA PHE A 8 -13.82 -6.22 -7.62
C PHE A 8 -12.55 -5.52 -8.08
N LEU A 9 -11.56 -5.37 -7.17
CA LEU A 9 -10.27 -4.75 -7.51
C LEU A 9 -9.49 -5.59 -8.51
N ILE A 10 -9.48 -6.91 -8.31
CA ILE A 10 -8.80 -7.83 -9.25
C ILE A 10 -9.47 -7.75 -10.62
N ASP A 11 -10.80 -7.72 -10.68
CA ASP A 11 -11.55 -7.61 -11.93
C ASP A 11 -11.24 -6.29 -12.66
N ILE A 12 -11.18 -5.17 -11.92
CA ILE A 12 -10.81 -3.87 -12.50
C ILE A 12 -9.38 -3.90 -13.05
N ILE A 13 -8.43 -4.42 -12.28
CA ILE A 13 -7.02 -4.50 -12.69
C ILE A 13 -6.91 -5.38 -13.94
N TYR A 14 -7.58 -6.54 -13.95
CA TYR A 14 -7.56 -7.44 -15.08
C TYR A 14 -8.16 -6.80 -16.33
N LYS A 15 -9.31 -6.13 -16.19
CA LYS A 15 -9.97 -5.46 -17.32
C LYS A 15 -9.14 -4.30 -17.85
N ALA A 16 -8.55 -3.50 -16.97
CA ALA A 16 -7.66 -2.40 -17.35
C ALA A 16 -6.45 -2.93 -18.11
N HIS A 17 -5.82 -3.98 -17.62
CA HIS A 17 -4.66 -4.61 -18.28
C HIS A 17 -5.05 -5.17 -19.65
N ALA A 18 -6.18 -5.88 -19.74
CA ALA A 18 -6.68 -6.44 -21.00
C ALA A 18 -7.00 -5.32 -22.00
N TYR A 19 -7.63 -4.23 -21.55
CA TYR A 19 -7.93 -3.07 -22.40
C TYR A 19 -6.66 -2.42 -22.94
N LEU A 20 -5.64 -2.25 -22.10
CA LEU A 20 -4.35 -1.68 -22.50
C LEU A 20 -3.64 -2.55 -23.53
N LEU A 21 -3.69 -3.88 -23.35
CA LEU A 21 -3.15 -4.81 -24.36
C LEU A 21 -3.87 -4.69 -25.69
N THR A 22 -5.20 -4.56 -25.65
CA THR A 22 -6.02 -4.39 -26.86
C THR A 22 -5.67 -3.10 -27.60
N LEU A 23 -5.47 -1.99 -26.86
CA LEU A 23 -5.05 -0.73 -27.45
C LEU A 23 -3.67 -0.84 -28.10
N ASN A 24 -2.74 -1.53 -27.44
CA ASN A 24 -1.41 -1.76 -27.99
C ASN A 24 -1.47 -2.52 -29.32
N ASP A 25 -2.30 -3.56 -29.38
CA ASP A 25 -2.50 -4.35 -30.61
C ASP A 25 -3.20 -3.55 -31.70
N SER A 26 -4.20 -2.73 -31.35
CA SER A 26 -5.02 -1.97 -32.29
C SER A 26 -4.26 -0.86 -33.02
N TYR A 27 -3.27 -0.26 -32.37
CA TYR A 27 -2.52 0.87 -32.90
C TYR A 27 -1.17 0.47 -33.52
N GLU A 28 -0.91 -0.82 -33.64
CA GLU A 28 0.38 -1.35 -34.13
C GLU A 28 1.57 -0.72 -33.37
N THR A 29 1.34 -0.30 -32.13
CA THR A 29 2.41 0.20 -31.29
C THR A 29 3.26 -0.98 -30.85
N TYR A 30 4.44 -1.09 -31.42
CA TYR A 30 5.39 -2.16 -31.16
C TYR A 30 6.06 -2.03 -29.79
N LEU A 31 5.28 -1.69 -28.77
CA LEU A 31 5.79 -1.67 -27.42
C LEU A 31 5.88 -3.11 -26.91
N SER A 32 7.07 -3.50 -26.50
CA SER A 32 7.25 -4.78 -25.82
C SER A 32 6.48 -4.78 -24.50
N ASP A 33 6.19 -5.97 -23.99
CA ASP A 33 5.52 -6.13 -22.69
C ASP A 33 6.25 -5.35 -21.58
N LYS A 34 7.57 -5.36 -21.61
CA LYS A 34 8.40 -4.62 -20.64
C LYS A 34 8.26 -3.11 -20.76
N GLU A 35 8.22 -2.60 -22.00
CA GLU A 35 8.03 -1.16 -22.25
C GLU A 35 6.64 -0.71 -21.81
N LEU A 36 5.64 -1.54 -22.05
CA LEU A 36 4.27 -1.28 -21.62
C LEU A 36 4.18 -1.21 -20.09
N HIS A 37 4.77 -2.17 -19.40
CA HIS A 37 4.85 -2.17 -17.93
C HIS A 37 5.61 -0.94 -17.42
N PHE A 38 6.72 -0.59 -18.05
CA PHE A 38 7.51 0.59 -17.69
C PHE A 38 6.67 1.86 -17.73
N LEU A 39 5.93 2.06 -18.83
CA LEU A 39 5.10 3.25 -19.00
C LEU A 39 3.93 3.27 -18.01
N ILE A 40 3.20 2.16 -17.89
CA ILE A 40 2.00 2.07 -17.04
C ILE A 40 2.39 2.29 -15.57
N ILE A 41 3.38 1.57 -15.08
CA ILE A 41 3.81 1.67 -13.68
C ILE A 41 4.42 3.06 -13.43
N GLY A 42 5.18 3.58 -14.38
CA GLY A 42 5.76 4.93 -14.25
C GLY A 42 4.69 6.02 -14.14
N ILE A 43 3.71 6.00 -15.04
CA ILE A 43 2.61 6.96 -15.02
C ILE A 43 1.79 6.82 -13.73
N MET A 44 1.45 5.59 -13.37
CA MET A 44 0.70 5.32 -12.13
C MET A 44 1.45 5.84 -10.90
N GLY A 45 2.77 5.61 -10.86
CA GLY A 45 3.61 6.13 -9.77
C GLY A 45 3.57 7.65 -9.68
N VAL A 46 3.67 8.36 -10.82
CA VAL A 46 3.60 9.82 -10.84
C VAL A 46 2.22 10.31 -10.38
N LEU A 47 1.15 9.67 -10.84
CA LEU A 47 -0.20 10.02 -10.39
C LEU A 47 -0.35 9.84 -8.86
N MET A 48 0.18 8.78 -8.32
CA MET A 48 0.20 8.55 -6.87
C MET A 48 1.00 9.64 -6.15
N LEU A 49 2.16 10.03 -6.69
CA LEU A 49 2.95 11.13 -6.11
C LEU A 49 2.19 12.44 -6.11
N MET A 50 1.42 12.74 -7.16
CA MET A 50 0.61 13.94 -7.23
C MET A 50 -0.46 14.00 -6.14
N ILE A 51 -0.92 12.84 -5.66
CA ILE A 51 -1.90 12.75 -4.57
C ILE A 51 -1.18 12.79 -3.20
N PHE A 52 -0.17 11.96 -3.03
CA PHE A 52 0.47 11.75 -1.72
C PHE A 52 1.43 12.86 -1.33
N TYR A 53 2.08 13.52 -2.29
CA TYR A 53 3.02 14.59 -1.98
C TYR A 53 2.32 15.78 -1.28
N PRO A 54 1.21 16.33 -1.80
CA PRO A 54 0.50 17.39 -1.09
C PRO A 54 -0.06 16.94 0.26
N LEU A 55 -0.54 15.70 0.33
CA LEU A 55 -1.06 15.14 1.58
C LEU A 55 0.01 15.10 2.66
N PHE A 56 1.19 14.57 2.34
CA PHE A 56 2.28 14.47 3.30
C PHE A 56 2.85 15.84 3.67
N LYS A 57 2.89 16.76 2.72
CA LYS A 57 3.26 18.15 2.98
C LYS A 57 2.31 18.81 3.98
N TRP A 58 1.02 18.57 3.82
CA TRP A 58 0.01 19.04 4.77
C TRP A 58 0.19 18.41 6.15
N LEU A 59 0.43 17.09 6.21
CA LEU A 59 0.68 16.39 7.47
C LEU A 59 1.93 16.95 8.18
N THR A 60 2.98 17.27 7.43
CA THR A 60 4.19 17.88 7.99
C THR A 60 3.89 19.25 8.60
N LYS A 61 3.08 20.06 7.94
CA LYS A 61 2.64 21.37 8.46
C LYS A 61 1.87 21.24 9.77
N LYS A 62 1.12 20.16 9.94
CA LYS A 62 0.35 19.89 11.15
C LYS A 62 1.17 19.16 12.22
N HIS A 63 2.47 18.98 12.01
CA HIS A 63 3.37 18.25 12.93
C HIS A 63 2.89 16.82 13.20
N LEU A 64 2.38 16.16 12.14
CA LEU A 64 1.88 14.80 12.19
C LEU A 64 2.85 13.81 11.50
N GLU A 65 4.14 13.97 11.76
CA GLU A 65 5.20 13.12 11.19
C GLU A 65 5.00 11.65 11.53
N ILE A 66 4.41 11.37 12.69
CA ILE A 66 4.11 10.00 13.11
C ILE A 66 3.12 9.31 12.16
N LEU A 67 2.17 10.07 11.58
CA LEU A 67 1.25 9.53 10.60
C LEU A 67 1.94 9.24 9.26
N ILE A 68 2.92 10.06 8.88
CA ILE A 68 3.74 9.80 7.69
C ILE A 68 4.50 8.48 7.86
N ALA A 69 5.15 8.31 9.02
CA ALA A 69 5.85 7.07 9.35
C ALA A 69 4.88 5.88 9.39
N TRP A 70 3.68 6.09 9.92
CA TRP A 70 2.65 5.05 9.99
C TRP A 70 2.25 4.56 8.59
N PHE A 71 2.01 5.49 7.65
CA PHE A 71 1.68 5.14 6.27
C PHE A 71 2.83 4.42 5.57
N TYR A 72 4.07 4.85 5.81
CA TYR A 72 5.24 4.20 5.24
C TYR A 72 5.35 2.75 5.72
N VAL A 73 5.27 2.54 7.04
CA VAL A 73 5.35 1.19 7.63
C VAL A 73 4.19 0.32 7.15
N PHE A 74 2.99 0.88 7.06
CA PHE A 74 1.82 0.18 6.54
C PHE A 74 2.07 -0.34 5.12
N THR A 75 2.61 0.50 4.25
CA THR A 75 2.93 0.12 2.86
C THR A 75 3.97 -1.00 2.83
N VAL A 76 5.04 -0.89 3.63
CA VAL A 76 6.08 -1.92 3.72
C VAL A 76 5.49 -3.24 4.22
N LEU A 77 4.61 -3.19 5.23
CA LEU A 77 3.97 -4.39 5.77
C LEU A 77 3.05 -5.06 4.75
N ILE A 78 2.32 -4.30 3.95
CA ILE A 78 1.52 -4.87 2.85
C ILE A 78 2.42 -5.67 1.92
N VAL A 79 3.54 -5.09 1.50
CA VAL A 79 4.49 -5.77 0.61
C VAL A 79 5.03 -7.04 1.27
N ILE A 80 5.44 -6.95 2.54
CA ILE A 80 5.98 -8.10 3.28
C ILE A 80 4.95 -9.21 3.44
N THR A 81 3.71 -8.88 3.82
CA THR A 81 2.66 -9.88 4.02
C THR A 81 2.32 -10.60 2.72
N PHE A 82 2.20 -9.89 1.62
CA PHE A 82 1.99 -10.51 0.31
C PHE A 82 3.18 -11.37 -0.10
N ALA A 83 4.42 -10.92 0.16
CA ALA A 83 5.61 -11.70 -0.15
C ALA A 83 5.64 -13.01 0.62
N ILE A 84 5.26 -12.99 1.91
CA ILE A 84 5.18 -14.20 2.74
C ILE A 84 4.14 -15.18 2.17
N GLU A 85 2.95 -14.68 1.83
CA GLU A 85 1.87 -15.52 1.30
C GLU A 85 2.24 -16.13 -0.06
N ILE A 86 2.87 -15.34 -0.95
CA ILE A 86 3.33 -15.82 -2.24
C ILE A 86 4.43 -16.88 -2.06
N ALA A 87 5.36 -16.65 -1.12
CA ALA A 87 6.42 -17.62 -0.82
C ALA A 87 5.85 -18.94 -0.28
N GLN A 88 4.85 -18.87 0.58
CA GLN A 88 4.17 -20.07 1.10
C GLN A 88 3.44 -20.82 0.00
N TRP A 89 2.76 -20.10 -0.88
CA TRP A 89 2.07 -20.70 -2.02
C TRP A 89 3.06 -21.37 -2.98
N TYR A 90 4.16 -20.69 -3.31
CA TYR A 90 5.18 -21.19 -4.23
C TYR A 90 5.91 -22.41 -3.69
N SER A 91 6.19 -22.45 -2.40
CA SER A 91 6.91 -23.55 -1.75
C SER A 91 6.01 -24.73 -1.36
N ASN A 92 4.70 -24.67 -1.65
CA ASN A 92 3.70 -25.65 -1.26
C ASN A 92 3.62 -25.89 0.27
N ASN A 93 4.09 -24.92 1.07
CA ASN A 93 4.06 -24.99 2.54
C ASN A 93 2.78 -24.40 3.13
N GLY A 94 1.83 -24.01 2.28
CA GLY A 94 0.55 -23.48 2.74
C GLY A 94 -0.31 -22.99 1.58
N VAL A 95 -1.51 -22.58 1.89
CA VAL A 95 -2.46 -21.99 0.95
C VAL A 95 -2.47 -20.49 1.16
N MET A 96 -2.44 -19.73 0.07
CA MET A 96 -2.56 -18.27 0.14
C MET A 96 -3.95 -17.88 0.66
N GLU A 97 -4.00 -17.31 1.85
CA GLU A 97 -5.26 -16.88 2.47
C GLU A 97 -5.22 -15.38 2.77
N PHE A 98 -6.20 -14.65 2.21
CA PHE A 98 -6.37 -13.23 2.52
C PHE A 98 -6.70 -12.97 3.98
N ARG A 99 -7.23 -13.97 4.69
CA ARG A 99 -7.50 -13.88 6.13
C ARG A 99 -6.22 -13.61 6.92
N ASP A 100 -5.12 -14.25 6.56
CA ASP A 100 -3.84 -14.09 7.24
C ASP A 100 -3.29 -12.67 7.03
N ILE A 101 -3.41 -12.15 5.81
CA ILE A 101 -3.03 -10.77 5.50
C ILE A 101 -3.90 -9.79 6.29
N ALA A 102 -5.22 -10.00 6.28
CA ALA A 102 -6.17 -9.15 7.00
C ALA A 102 -5.93 -9.18 8.50
N ALA A 103 -5.67 -10.37 9.07
CA ALA A 103 -5.37 -10.51 10.50
C ALA A 103 -4.08 -9.79 10.88
N GLY A 104 -3.04 -9.93 10.05
CA GLY A 104 -1.77 -9.25 10.26
C GLY A 104 -1.91 -7.73 10.24
N LEU A 105 -2.62 -7.21 9.25
CA LEU A 105 -2.86 -5.76 9.14
C LEU A 105 -3.74 -5.24 10.28
N ALA A 106 -4.75 -6.01 10.70
CA ALA A 106 -5.58 -5.66 11.88
C ALA A 106 -4.71 -5.59 13.14
N GLY A 107 -3.78 -6.52 13.30
CA GLY A 107 -2.80 -6.49 14.38
C GLY A 107 -1.96 -5.22 14.36
N TYR A 108 -1.47 -4.82 13.18
CA TYR A 108 -0.73 -3.56 13.03
C TYR A 108 -1.57 -2.36 13.39
N PHE A 109 -2.82 -2.28 12.94
CA PHE A 109 -3.72 -1.19 13.30
C PHE A 109 -3.88 -1.05 14.81
N LEU A 110 -4.15 -2.16 15.49
CA LEU A 110 -4.35 -2.15 16.94
C LEU A 110 -3.08 -1.78 17.70
N MET A 111 -1.97 -2.44 17.37
CA MET A 111 -0.70 -2.23 18.08
C MET A 111 -0.09 -0.86 17.78
N SER A 112 -0.23 -0.37 16.55
CA SER A 112 0.24 0.98 16.19
C SER A 112 -0.59 2.06 16.88
N PHE A 113 -1.90 1.85 17.06
CA PHE A 113 -2.73 2.77 17.83
C PHE A 113 -2.21 2.89 19.27
N VAL A 114 -1.93 1.77 19.93
CA VAL A 114 -1.34 1.76 21.28
C VAL A 114 0.01 2.48 21.29
N PHE A 115 0.87 2.22 20.30
CA PHE A 115 2.16 2.88 20.17
C PHE A 115 2.02 4.40 20.03
N ILE A 116 1.11 4.87 19.19
CA ILE A 116 0.86 6.30 18.96
C ILE A 116 0.38 6.96 20.27
N VAL A 117 -0.53 6.30 20.99
CA VAL A 117 -1.01 6.81 22.29
C VAL A 117 0.14 6.94 23.29
N ILE A 118 1.02 5.93 23.38
CA ILE A 118 2.18 5.96 24.27
C ILE A 118 3.12 7.11 23.88
N VAL A 119 3.43 7.28 22.61
CA VAL A 119 4.30 8.36 22.13
C VAL A 119 3.71 9.73 22.50
N ARG A 120 2.41 9.93 22.29
CA ARG A 120 1.75 11.19 22.66
C ARG A 120 1.79 11.46 24.16
N ILE A 121 1.58 10.43 24.97
CA ILE A 121 1.67 10.56 26.43
C ILE A 121 3.09 10.95 26.84
N VAL A 122 4.11 10.29 26.30
CA VAL A 122 5.52 10.60 26.58
C VAL A 122 5.87 12.03 26.19
N GLU A 123 5.42 12.49 25.03
CA GLU A 123 5.64 13.86 24.56
C GLU A 123 4.99 14.89 25.51
N LEU A 124 3.76 14.62 25.93
CA LEU A 124 3.06 15.48 26.87
C LEU A 124 3.77 15.56 28.24
N ILE A 125 4.26 14.43 28.74
CA ILE A 125 5.02 14.38 29.98
C ILE A 125 6.32 15.19 29.88
N LYS A 126 7.07 15.02 28.78
CA LYS A 126 8.30 15.77 28.53
C LYS A 126 8.04 17.27 28.45
N LYS A 127 6.99 17.67 27.74
CA LYS A 127 6.59 19.07 27.60
C LYS A 127 6.21 19.68 28.94
N SER A 128 5.48 18.95 29.78
CA SER A 128 5.09 19.39 31.12
C SER A 128 6.31 19.53 32.04
N HIS A 129 7.29 18.64 31.91
CA HIS A 129 8.50 18.66 32.76
C HIS A 129 9.45 19.81 32.38
N ASN A 130 9.47 20.23 31.12
CA ASN A 130 10.34 21.30 30.61
C ASN A 130 9.72 22.71 30.70
N SER A 131 8.49 22.84 31.17
CA SER A 131 7.82 24.14 31.35
C SER A 131 7.90 24.68 32.79
#